data_cc91a564ab1baafdf7eb4255bce39d41
#
_entry.id   cc91a564ab1baafdf7eb4255bce39d41
#
_cell.length_a   1.000
_cell.length_b   1.000
_cell.length_c   1.000
_cell.angle_alpha   90.00
_cell.angle_beta   90.00
_cell.angle_gamma   90.00
#
_symmetry.space_group_name_H-M   'P 1'
#
loop_
_entity.id
_entity.type
_entity.pdbx_description
1 polymer ?
#
loop_
_entity_poly.entity_id
_entity_poly.type
_entity_poly.pdbx_seq_one_letter_code
_entity_poly.pdbx_strand_id
1 'polypeptide(L)'
;MNAEFNPLAELGRERRRQVQVRQSLKGALEQAEPGDDALAALLEACADYLVNSMGRLDLTDMNIHDLLKERVPTDNAEVHEALQTLANRQERARAENARLAEALDAYRRADRTDFTVLDEALRRYHAVMSELMTPRKNPFSDYTDVLFTMDDWTNIAEVSAESIADEDRLFEAVSATAPDALKPGTFSGTHGIQRPDASVNH
;
A
#
# COMPACT_ATOMS: atom_id res chain seq x y z
N MET A 1 -20.69 20.51 11.46
CA MET A 1 -20.69 19.22 12.19
C MET A 1 -19.48 18.50 11.66
N ASN A 2 -18.34 18.57 12.37
CA ASN A 2 -17.13 17.87 11.95
C ASN A 2 -17.41 16.38 12.09
N ALA A 3 -17.32 15.63 11.00
CA ALA A 3 -17.33 14.17 11.08
C ALA A 3 -16.19 13.77 12.03
N GLU A 4 -16.53 13.00 13.04
CA GLU A 4 -15.57 12.50 14.01
C GLU A 4 -14.52 11.68 13.25
N PHE A 5 -13.24 12.03 13.39
CA PHE A 5 -12.14 11.33 12.72
C PHE A 5 -12.15 9.86 13.15
N ASN A 6 -12.27 8.96 12.17
CA ASN A 6 -12.24 7.51 12.42
C ASN A 6 -10.94 6.93 11.84
N PRO A 7 -9.94 6.64 12.68
CA PRO A 7 -8.62 6.19 12.24
C PRO A 7 -8.67 4.87 11.45
N LEU A 8 -9.52 3.94 11.85
CA LEU A 8 -9.66 2.66 11.14
C LEU A 8 -10.31 2.81 9.76
N ALA A 9 -11.27 3.73 9.64
CA ALA A 9 -11.90 4.02 8.36
C ALA A 9 -10.91 4.66 7.39
N GLU A 10 -10.07 5.57 7.89
CA GLU A 10 -9.03 6.25 7.10
C GLU A 10 -7.96 5.25 6.63
N LEU A 11 -7.42 4.46 7.54
CA LEU A 11 -6.46 3.41 7.20
C LEU A 11 -7.04 2.41 6.18
N GLY A 12 -8.31 2.06 6.33
CA GLY A 12 -9.02 1.20 5.39
C GLY A 12 -9.20 1.87 4.01
N ARG A 13 -9.40 3.19 3.96
CA ARG A 13 -9.48 3.97 2.72
C ARG A 13 -8.15 3.93 1.97
N GLU A 14 -7.05 4.24 2.64
CA GLU A 14 -5.71 4.24 2.05
C GLU A 14 -5.33 2.87 1.49
N ARG A 15 -5.54 1.81 2.26
CA ARG A 15 -5.25 0.44 1.81
C ARG A 15 -6.07 0.05 0.58
N ARG A 16 -7.34 0.45 0.50
CA ARG A 16 -8.16 0.20 -0.71
C ARG A 16 -7.62 0.95 -1.93
N ARG A 17 -7.26 2.21 -1.80
CA ARG A 17 -6.69 3.02 -2.88
C ARG A 17 -5.36 2.43 -3.38
N GLN A 18 -4.51 2.01 -2.47
CA GLN A 18 -3.26 1.35 -2.83
C GLN A 18 -3.50 0.07 -3.65
N VAL A 19 -4.48 -0.75 -3.27
CA VAL A 19 -4.87 -1.94 -4.05
C VAL A 19 -5.36 -1.53 -5.44
N GLN A 20 -6.19 -0.50 -5.54
CA GLN A 20 -6.72 -0.01 -6.81
C GLN A 20 -5.60 0.51 -7.74
N VAL A 21 -4.66 1.30 -7.22
CA VAL A 21 -3.52 1.79 -8.01
C VAL A 21 -2.62 0.64 -8.46
N ARG A 22 -2.38 -0.36 -7.62
CA ARG A 22 -1.62 -1.56 -8.02
C ARG A 22 -2.33 -2.38 -9.08
N GLN A 23 -3.66 -2.41 -9.09
CA GLN A 23 -4.44 -3.04 -10.16
C GLN A 23 -4.32 -2.26 -11.47
N SER A 24 -4.38 -0.92 -11.42
CA SER A 24 -4.15 -0.06 -12.57
C SER A 24 -2.73 -0.24 -13.13
N LEU A 25 -1.72 -0.26 -12.26
CA LEU A 25 -0.33 -0.56 -12.63
C LEU A 25 -0.21 -1.91 -13.33
N LYS A 26 -0.75 -2.97 -12.73
CA LYS A 26 -0.73 -4.32 -13.30
C LYS A 26 -1.34 -4.33 -14.70
N GLY A 27 -2.56 -3.76 -14.84
CA GLY A 27 -3.25 -3.70 -16.12
C GLY A 27 -2.47 -2.91 -17.18
N ALA A 28 -1.80 -1.83 -16.79
CA ALA A 28 -0.94 -1.04 -17.69
C ALA A 28 0.28 -1.85 -18.14
N LEU A 29 0.98 -2.52 -17.21
CA LEU A 29 2.16 -3.35 -17.53
C LEU A 29 1.83 -4.58 -18.39
N GLU A 30 0.60 -5.11 -18.29
CA GLU A 30 0.13 -6.21 -19.12
C GLU A 30 -0.26 -5.77 -20.54
N GLN A 31 -0.61 -4.49 -20.74
CA GLN A 31 -0.98 -3.95 -22.05
C GLN A 31 0.21 -3.35 -22.82
N ALA A 32 1.22 -2.84 -22.10
CA ALA A 32 2.40 -2.22 -22.71
C ALA A 32 3.52 -3.26 -22.87
N GLU A 33 4.12 -3.28 -24.07
CA GLU A 33 5.39 -4.00 -24.29
C GLU A 33 6.50 -3.34 -23.43
N PRO A 34 7.55 -4.09 -23.02
CA PRO A 34 8.66 -3.52 -22.30
C PRO A 34 9.30 -2.33 -23.06
N GLY A 35 9.38 -1.18 -22.38
CA GLY A 35 9.94 0.07 -22.95
C GLY A 35 8.97 0.88 -23.80
N ASP A 36 7.73 0.42 -24.00
CA ASP A 36 6.69 1.20 -24.70
C ASP A 36 6.20 2.35 -23.80
N ASP A 37 6.26 3.56 -24.30
CA ASP A 37 5.89 4.78 -23.58
C ASP A 37 4.41 5.20 -23.73
N ALA A 38 3.61 4.42 -24.47
CA ALA A 38 2.20 4.73 -24.72
C ALA A 38 1.38 4.95 -23.42
N LEU A 39 1.76 4.30 -22.32
CA LEU A 39 1.15 4.43 -21.00
C LEU A 39 2.08 5.11 -19.97
N ALA A 40 3.17 5.77 -20.40
CA ALA A 40 4.17 6.35 -19.52
C ALA A 40 3.59 7.32 -18.50
N ALA A 41 2.63 8.17 -18.88
CA ALA A 41 1.98 9.10 -17.97
C ALA A 41 1.22 8.40 -16.83
N LEU A 42 0.48 7.31 -17.12
CA LEU A 42 -0.19 6.50 -16.12
C LEU A 42 0.82 5.78 -15.24
N LEU A 43 1.86 5.21 -15.82
CA LEU A 43 2.89 4.45 -15.12
C LEU A 43 3.73 5.36 -14.20
N GLU A 44 4.05 6.59 -14.63
CA GLU A 44 4.66 7.61 -13.77
C GLU A 44 3.74 7.99 -12.60
N ALA A 45 2.45 8.23 -12.86
CA ALA A 45 1.49 8.57 -11.81
C ALA A 45 1.31 7.42 -10.79
N CYS A 46 1.29 6.16 -11.26
CA CYS A 46 1.26 4.99 -10.38
C CYS A 46 2.54 4.89 -9.53
N ALA A 47 3.72 5.13 -10.12
CA ALA A 47 4.98 5.14 -9.40
C ALA A 47 4.98 6.21 -8.31
N ASP A 48 4.57 7.44 -8.65
CA ASP A 48 4.51 8.56 -7.71
C ASP A 48 3.57 8.28 -6.53
N TYR A 49 2.37 7.77 -6.82
CA TYR A 49 1.43 7.36 -5.77
C TYR A 49 2.02 6.28 -4.86
N LEU A 50 2.59 5.21 -5.44
CA LEU A 50 3.09 4.07 -4.68
C LEU A 50 4.30 4.44 -3.82
N VAL A 51 5.24 5.22 -4.36
CA VAL A 51 6.41 5.72 -3.61
C VAL A 51 5.97 6.52 -2.38
N ASN A 52 5.02 7.44 -2.55
CA ASN A 52 4.60 8.34 -1.47
C ASN A 52 3.64 7.66 -0.47
N SER A 53 2.69 6.82 -0.94
CA SER A 53 1.75 6.14 -0.05
C SER A 53 2.39 5.02 0.76
N MET A 54 3.38 4.30 0.19
CA MET A 54 4.06 3.21 0.88
C MET A 54 4.83 3.66 2.12
N GLY A 55 5.48 4.83 2.07
CA GLY A 55 6.20 5.35 3.24
C GLY A 55 5.30 5.51 4.46
N ARG A 56 4.08 5.98 4.27
CA ARG A 56 3.09 6.17 5.32
C ARG A 56 2.51 4.85 5.83
N LEU A 57 2.13 3.96 4.92
CA LEU A 57 1.63 2.63 5.30
C LEU A 57 2.70 1.77 5.98
N ASP A 58 3.95 1.89 5.55
CA ASP A 58 5.08 1.21 6.20
C ASP A 58 5.26 1.68 7.65
N LEU A 59 5.17 3.00 7.90
CA LEU A 59 5.21 3.54 9.26
C LEU A 59 4.05 3.01 10.11
N THR A 60 2.85 2.98 9.57
CA THR A 60 1.67 2.39 10.23
C THR A 60 1.89 0.90 10.56
N ASP A 61 2.37 0.13 9.60
CA ASP A 61 2.63 -1.30 9.79
C ASP A 61 3.79 -1.57 10.77
N MET A 62 4.80 -0.68 10.83
CA MET A 62 5.86 -0.72 11.85
C MET A 62 5.30 -0.49 13.27
N ASN A 63 4.46 0.52 13.44
CA ASN A 63 3.84 0.82 14.72
C ASN A 63 2.97 -0.37 15.22
N ILE A 64 2.21 -1.00 14.32
CA ILE A 64 1.46 -2.23 14.64
C ILE A 64 2.41 -3.35 15.05
N HIS A 65 3.49 -3.57 14.30
CA HIS A 65 4.49 -4.60 14.60
C HIS A 65 5.13 -4.40 15.98
N ASP A 66 5.52 -3.17 16.31
CA ASP A 66 6.19 -2.85 17.56
C ASP A 66 5.26 -3.04 18.75
N LEU A 67 4.00 -2.61 18.65
CA LEU A 67 2.99 -2.87 19.68
C LEU A 67 2.70 -4.36 19.86
N LEU A 68 2.63 -5.14 18.79
CA LEU A 68 2.47 -6.60 18.88
C LEU A 68 3.67 -7.24 19.58
N LYS A 69 4.88 -6.83 19.22
CA LYS A 69 6.11 -7.33 19.84
C LYS A 69 6.19 -7.05 21.33
N GLU A 70 5.67 -5.88 21.76
CA GLU A 70 5.64 -5.48 23.16
C GLU A 70 4.57 -6.25 23.96
N ARG A 71 3.38 -6.49 23.37
CA ARG A 71 2.20 -6.96 24.09
C ARG A 71 1.94 -8.46 23.98
N VAL A 72 2.50 -9.13 22.99
CA VAL A 72 2.36 -10.59 22.86
C VAL A 72 3.24 -11.27 23.91
N PRO A 73 2.73 -12.29 24.64
CA PRO A 73 3.51 -13.04 25.62
C PRO A 73 4.80 -13.62 25.03
N THR A 74 5.89 -13.49 25.78
CA THR A 74 7.25 -13.88 25.34
C THR A 74 7.44 -15.38 25.14
N ASP A 75 6.57 -16.20 25.70
CA ASP A 75 6.56 -17.66 25.58
C ASP A 75 5.84 -18.16 24.31
N ASN A 76 5.22 -17.27 23.54
CA ASN A 76 4.57 -17.62 22.29
C ASN A 76 5.56 -17.60 21.10
N ALA A 77 6.35 -18.66 20.97
CA ALA A 77 7.39 -18.77 19.96
C ALA A 77 6.84 -18.67 18.51
N GLU A 78 5.66 -19.24 18.23
CA GLU A 78 5.03 -19.20 16.89
C GLU A 78 4.73 -17.76 16.47
N VAL A 79 4.20 -16.95 17.36
CA VAL A 79 3.88 -15.54 17.08
C VAL A 79 5.17 -14.72 16.91
N HIS A 80 6.19 -14.96 17.70
CA HIS A 80 7.48 -14.27 17.53
C HIS A 80 8.18 -14.60 16.21
N GLU A 81 8.11 -15.86 15.77
CA GLU A 81 8.60 -16.24 14.44
C GLU A 81 7.82 -15.56 13.31
N ALA A 82 6.50 -15.48 13.45
CA ALA A 82 5.65 -14.79 12.49
C ALA A 82 5.92 -13.27 12.46
N LEU A 83 6.18 -12.62 13.61
CA LEU A 83 6.61 -11.22 13.69
C LEU A 83 7.95 -11.00 12.99
N GLN A 84 8.92 -11.87 13.16
CA GLN A 84 10.20 -11.79 12.46
C GLN A 84 10.03 -11.95 10.94
N THR A 85 9.16 -12.85 10.52
CA THR A 85 8.82 -13.04 9.10
C THR A 85 8.17 -11.78 8.53
N LEU A 86 7.27 -11.12 9.28
CA LEU A 86 6.65 -9.87 8.88
C LEU A 86 7.68 -8.75 8.74
N ALA A 87 8.57 -8.60 9.72
CA ALA A 87 9.64 -7.59 9.68
C ALA A 87 10.54 -7.75 8.42
N ASN A 88 10.94 -8.97 8.09
CA ASN A 88 11.74 -9.25 6.89
C ASN A 88 10.98 -8.90 5.59
N ARG A 89 9.66 -9.11 5.55
CA ARG A 89 8.82 -8.73 4.40
C ARG A 89 8.72 -7.22 4.26
N GLN A 90 8.55 -6.51 5.36
CA GLN A 90 8.50 -5.04 5.38
C GLN A 90 9.83 -4.44 4.92
N GLU A 91 10.96 -4.99 5.36
CA GLU A 91 12.28 -4.55 4.91
C GLU A 91 12.47 -4.73 3.40
N ARG A 92 12.06 -5.88 2.85
CA ARG A 92 12.08 -6.11 1.40
C ARG A 92 11.18 -5.14 0.65
N ALA A 93 9.98 -4.85 1.15
CA ALA A 93 9.06 -3.90 0.55
C ALA A 93 9.65 -2.48 0.52
N ARG A 94 10.26 -2.04 1.63
CA ARG A 94 10.96 -0.75 1.71
C ARG A 94 12.11 -0.64 0.71
N ALA A 95 12.92 -1.68 0.59
CA ALA A 95 14.02 -1.70 -0.36
C ALA A 95 13.54 -1.59 -1.82
N GLU A 96 12.44 -2.25 -2.17
CA GLU A 96 11.88 -2.12 -3.52
C GLU A 96 11.22 -0.76 -3.74
N ASN A 97 10.58 -0.18 -2.72
CA ASN A 97 10.02 1.17 -2.81
C ASN A 97 11.12 2.23 -3.00
N ALA A 98 12.24 2.10 -2.31
CA ALA A 98 13.39 2.99 -2.48
C ALA A 98 13.97 2.92 -3.91
N ARG A 99 14.10 1.71 -4.48
CA ARG A 99 14.54 1.54 -5.88
C ARG A 99 13.59 2.16 -6.89
N LEU A 100 12.28 2.00 -6.66
CA LEU A 100 11.27 2.63 -7.52
C LEU A 100 11.36 4.16 -7.43
N ALA A 101 11.58 4.72 -6.23
CA ALA A 101 11.78 6.15 -6.03
C ALA A 101 13.01 6.67 -6.79
N GLU A 102 14.14 5.96 -6.69
CA GLU A 102 15.37 6.30 -7.43
C GLU A 102 15.16 6.29 -8.95
N ALA A 103 14.44 5.29 -9.48
CA ALA A 103 14.14 5.19 -10.91
C ALA A 103 13.20 6.29 -11.38
N LEU A 104 12.17 6.62 -10.58
CA LEU A 104 11.24 7.73 -10.86
C LEU A 104 11.97 9.08 -10.89
N ASP A 105 12.85 9.32 -9.93
CA ASP A 105 13.67 10.53 -9.88
C ASP A 105 14.67 10.61 -11.05
N ALA A 106 15.25 9.49 -11.45
CA ALA A 106 16.13 9.43 -12.62
C ALA A 106 15.37 9.76 -13.90
N TYR A 107 14.20 9.17 -14.10
CA TYR A 107 13.32 9.45 -15.23
C TYR A 107 12.92 10.93 -15.32
N ARG A 108 12.54 11.53 -14.18
CA ARG A 108 12.18 12.95 -14.09
C ARG A 108 13.36 13.88 -14.35
N ARG A 109 14.55 13.56 -13.86
CA ARG A 109 15.78 14.33 -14.14
C ARG A 109 16.25 14.26 -15.57
N ALA A 110 15.91 13.19 -16.29
CA ALA A 110 16.16 13.04 -17.73
C ALA A 110 15.05 13.68 -18.61
N ASP A 111 14.29 14.62 -18.07
CA ASP A 111 13.18 15.29 -18.77
C ASP A 111 12.17 14.30 -19.39
N ARG A 112 12.01 13.14 -18.78
CA ARG A 112 11.11 12.05 -19.23
C ARG A 112 11.44 11.49 -20.63
N THR A 113 12.70 11.55 -21.04
CA THR A 113 13.12 11.11 -22.40
C THR A 113 13.47 9.62 -22.46
N ASP A 114 13.82 8.99 -21.34
CA ASP A 114 14.14 7.56 -21.27
C ASP A 114 13.20 6.85 -20.27
N PHE A 115 12.14 6.29 -20.82
CA PHE A 115 11.14 5.57 -20.03
C PHE A 115 11.62 4.16 -19.60
N THR A 116 12.63 3.61 -20.26
CA THR A 116 13.07 2.21 -20.07
C THR A 116 13.44 1.93 -18.59
N VAL A 117 14.17 2.84 -17.95
CA VAL A 117 14.61 2.68 -16.55
C VAL A 117 13.42 2.64 -15.60
N LEU A 118 12.41 3.47 -15.82
CA LEU A 118 11.21 3.48 -14.99
C LEU A 118 10.35 2.25 -15.25
N ASP A 119 10.18 1.82 -16.51
CA ASP A 119 9.43 0.61 -16.85
C ASP A 119 10.03 -0.65 -16.20
N GLU A 120 11.34 -0.83 -16.31
CA GLU A 120 12.04 -1.95 -15.66
C GLU A 120 11.85 -1.95 -14.14
N ALA A 121 11.97 -0.78 -13.50
CA ALA A 121 11.76 -0.64 -12.06
C ALA A 121 10.30 -0.96 -11.66
N LEU A 122 9.31 -0.51 -12.43
CA LEU A 122 7.89 -0.78 -12.17
C LEU A 122 7.54 -2.26 -12.34
N ARG A 123 8.04 -2.92 -13.39
CA ARG A 123 7.86 -4.37 -13.59
C ARG A 123 8.47 -5.17 -12.44
N ARG A 124 9.68 -4.83 -12.02
CA ARG A 124 10.33 -5.43 -10.87
C ARG A 124 9.55 -5.19 -9.58
N TYR A 125 9.18 -3.95 -9.31
CA TYR A 125 8.36 -3.58 -8.14
C TYR A 125 7.07 -4.39 -8.10
N HIS A 126 6.33 -4.44 -9.23
CA HIS A 126 5.10 -5.20 -9.32
C HIS A 126 5.31 -6.70 -9.02
N ALA A 127 6.35 -7.32 -9.56
CA ALA A 127 6.65 -8.73 -9.34
C ALA A 127 6.94 -9.01 -7.85
N VAL A 128 7.83 -8.23 -7.24
CA VAL A 128 8.23 -8.41 -5.83
C VAL A 128 7.06 -8.13 -4.89
N MET A 129 6.31 -7.05 -5.11
CA MET A 129 5.16 -6.72 -4.26
C MET A 129 4.03 -7.75 -4.40
N SER A 130 3.84 -8.34 -5.58
CA SER A 130 2.87 -9.42 -5.78
C SER A 130 3.25 -10.68 -4.99
N GLU A 131 4.53 -11.03 -4.94
CA GLU A 131 5.05 -12.11 -4.08
C GLU A 131 4.84 -11.80 -2.59
N LEU A 132 5.24 -10.61 -2.15
CA LEU A 132 5.16 -10.20 -0.74
C LEU A 132 3.73 -10.10 -0.23
N MET A 133 2.79 -9.69 -1.08
CA MET A 133 1.38 -9.49 -0.71
C MET A 133 0.49 -10.70 -1.01
N THR A 134 1.06 -11.84 -1.39
CA THR A 134 0.29 -13.08 -1.49
C THR A 134 -0.40 -13.37 -0.16
N PRO A 135 -1.73 -13.58 -0.16
CA PRO A 135 -2.49 -13.81 1.06
C PRO A 135 -1.92 -15.01 1.82
N ARG A 136 -1.62 -14.81 3.10
CA ARG A 136 -1.25 -15.85 4.03
C ARG A 136 -2.14 -15.72 5.25
N LYS A 137 -2.33 -16.80 6.00
CA LYS A 137 -3.03 -16.73 7.29
C LYS A 137 -2.33 -15.64 8.13
N ASN A 138 -3.10 -14.64 8.54
CA ASN A 138 -2.59 -13.61 9.44
C ASN A 138 -2.71 -14.11 10.88
N PRO A 139 -1.63 -14.53 11.55
CA PRO A 139 -1.70 -15.03 12.91
C PRO A 139 -1.95 -13.92 13.93
N PHE A 140 -1.94 -12.65 13.49
CA PHE A 140 -2.05 -11.50 14.39
C PHE A 140 -3.45 -10.89 14.47
N SER A 141 -4.41 -11.27 13.59
CA SER A 141 -5.75 -10.69 13.59
C SER A 141 -6.41 -10.81 14.96
N ASP A 142 -6.33 -11.98 15.55
CA ASP A 142 -6.94 -12.26 16.86
C ASP A 142 -6.25 -11.48 17.98
N TYR A 143 -4.95 -11.19 17.85
CA TYR A 143 -4.20 -10.41 18.83
C TYR A 143 -4.47 -8.92 18.72
N THR A 144 -4.54 -8.35 17.53
CA THR A 144 -4.82 -6.92 17.34
C THR A 144 -6.20 -6.55 17.86
N ASP A 145 -7.20 -7.41 17.68
CA ASP A 145 -8.56 -7.18 18.15
C ASP A 145 -8.68 -7.21 19.71
N VAL A 146 -7.79 -7.95 20.37
CA VAL A 146 -7.80 -8.12 21.84
C VAL A 146 -6.84 -7.18 22.55
N LEU A 147 -5.65 -6.93 21.94
CA LEU A 147 -4.57 -6.21 22.62
C LEU A 147 -4.56 -4.71 22.33
N PHE A 148 -5.22 -4.25 21.25
CA PHE A 148 -5.17 -2.84 20.83
C PHE A 148 -6.42 -2.10 21.29
N THR A 149 -6.19 -0.94 21.91
CA THR A 149 -7.23 0.01 22.28
C THR A 149 -7.56 0.95 21.14
N MET A 150 -8.65 1.71 21.25
CA MET A 150 -8.97 2.77 20.29
C MET A 150 -7.90 3.88 20.27
N ASP A 151 -7.27 4.15 21.42
CA ASP A 151 -6.18 5.13 21.51
C ASP A 151 -4.95 4.64 20.74
N ASP A 152 -4.63 3.35 20.78
CA ASP A 152 -3.57 2.77 19.96
C ASP A 152 -3.86 2.96 18.48
N TRP A 153 -5.08 2.65 18.06
CA TRP A 153 -5.47 2.83 16.65
C TRP A 153 -5.45 4.29 16.22
N THR A 154 -5.82 5.21 17.10
CA THR A 154 -5.73 6.64 16.85
C THR A 154 -4.28 7.07 16.62
N ASN A 155 -3.38 6.62 17.48
CA ASN A 155 -1.95 6.93 17.37
C ASN A 155 -1.31 6.28 16.13
N ILE A 156 -1.67 5.02 15.82
CA ILE A 156 -1.18 4.29 14.64
C ILE A 156 -1.62 4.95 13.34
N ALA A 157 -2.87 5.40 13.28
CA ALA A 157 -3.46 6.01 12.09
C ALA A 157 -3.34 7.54 12.10
N GLU A 158 -2.57 8.12 13.03
CA GLU A 158 -2.34 9.56 13.07
C GLU A 158 -1.77 10.03 11.73
N VAL A 159 -2.51 10.90 11.08
CA VAL A 159 -2.15 11.46 9.79
C VAL A 159 -2.56 12.92 9.72
N SER A 160 -1.68 13.77 9.22
CA SER A 160 -1.99 15.19 9.06
C SER A 160 -2.98 15.41 7.91
N ALA A 161 -3.77 16.47 8.01
CA ALA A 161 -4.67 16.88 6.93
C ALA A 161 -3.92 17.15 5.61
N GLU A 162 -2.68 17.64 5.69
CA GLU A 162 -1.79 17.83 4.55
C GLU A 162 -1.44 16.50 3.88
N SER A 163 -1.07 15.49 4.67
CA SER A 163 -0.75 14.16 4.15
C SER A 163 -1.96 13.49 3.48
N ILE A 164 -3.17 13.70 4.02
CA ILE A 164 -4.42 13.22 3.39
C ILE A 164 -4.65 13.93 2.04
N ALA A 165 -4.49 15.26 2.01
CA ALA A 165 -4.66 16.04 0.78
C ALA A 165 -3.63 15.67 -0.30
N ASP A 166 -2.39 15.39 0.09
CA ASP A 166 -1.37 14.92 -0.83
C ASP A 166 -1.69 13.54 -1.41
N GLU A 167 -2.18 12.61 -0.58
CA GLU A 167 -2.62 11.30 -1.04
C GLU A 167 -3.82 11.41 -1.99
N ASP A 168 -4.79 12.26 -1.69
CA ASP A 168 -5.94 12.54 -2.56
C ASP A 168 -5.46 13.05 -3.93
N ARG A 169 -4.54 14.02 -3.95
CA ARG A 169 -3.97 14.59 -5.18
C ARG A 169 -3.24 13.53 -6.02
N LEU A 170 -2.45 12.67 -5.38
CA LEU A 170 -1.73 11.60 -6.08
C LEU A 170 -2.69 10.54 -6.65
N PHE A 171 -3.73 10.18 -5.92
CA PHE A 171 -4.76 9.24 -6.39
C PHE A 171 -5.56 9.82 -7.57
N GLU A 172 -5.90 11.11 -7.52
CA GLU A 172 -6.54 11.81 -8.63
C GLU A 172 -5.65 11.86 -9.88
N ALA A 173 -4.32 12.05 -9.72
CA ALA A 173 -3.39 12.02 -10.85
C ALA A 173 -3.37 10.66 -11.56
N VAL A 174 -3.41 9.55 -10.81
CA VAL A 174 -3.56 8.21 -11.40
C VAL A 174 -4.88 8.10 -12.18
N SER A 175 -5.98 8.57 -11.59
CA SER A 175 -7.30 8.50 -12.22
C SER A 175 -7.40 9.35 -13.49
N ALA A 176 -6.73 10.52 -13.50
CA ALA A 176 -6.74 11.45 -14.63
C ALA A 176 -5.89 10.97 -15.81
N THR A 177 -4.80 10.24 -15.55
CA THR A 177 -3.90 9.72 -16.59
C THR A 177 -4.34 8.35 -17.13
N ALA A 178 -5.20 7.64 -16.39
CA ALA A 178 -5.63 6.29 -16.77
C ALA A 178 -6.67 6.31 -17.90
N PRO A 179 -6.49 5.49 -18.95
CA PRO A 179 -7.58 5.12 -19.83
C PRO A 179 -8.75 4.52 -19.06
N ASP A 180 -9.99 4.65 -19.54
CA ASP A 180 -11.19 4.24 -18.79
C ASP A 180 -11.11 2.78 -18.28
N ALA A 181 -10.55 1.87 -19.06
CA ALA A 181 -10.40 0.46 -18.68
C ALA A 181 -9.37 0.22 -17.58
N LEU A 182 -8.48 1.18 -17.33
CA LEU A 182 -7.38 1.09 -16.36
C LEU A 182 -7.57 2.00 -15.15
N LYS A 183 -8.68 2.74 -15.05
CA LYS A 183 -8.95 3.62 -13.90
C LYS A 183 -9.00 2.85 -12.59
N PRO A 184 -8.47 3.42 -11.49
CA PRO A 184 -8.64 2.84 -10.16
C PRO A 184 -10.11 2.52 -9.87
N GLY A 185 -10.39 1.31 -9.39
CA GLY A 185 -11.74 0.87 -9.05
C GLY A 185 -12.54 0.22 -10.19
N THR A 186 -12.05 0.22 -11.45
CA THR A 186 -12.73 -0.50 -12.56
C THR A 186 -12.53 -2.01 -12.50
N PHE A 187 -11.49 -2.47 -11.83
CA PHE A 187 -11.21 -3.90 -11.67
C PHE A 187 -12.11 -4.48 -10.58
N SER A 188 -13.27 -5.01 -10.98
CA SER A 188 -14.16 -5.78 -10.12
C SER A 188 -13.57 -7.16 -9.81
N GLY A 189 -12.47 -7.19 -9.09
CA GLY A 189 -11.82 -8.42 -8.63
C GLY A 189 -12.12 -8.63 -7.15
N THR A 190 -12.86 -9.67 -6.85
CA THR A 190 -13.15 -10.25 -5.55
C THR A 190 -11.89 -10.58 -4.75
N HIS A 191 -11.31 -9.58 -4.12
CA HIS A 191 -10.50 -9.75 -2.92
C HIS A 191 -10.97 -8.73 -1.88
N GLY A 192 -12.28 -8.84 -1.57
CA GLY A 192 -12.83 -8.24 -0.38
C GLY A 192 -12.23 -8.94 0.83
N ILE A 193 -11.54 -8.19 1.67
CA ILE A 193 -11.47 -8.54 3.07
C ILE A 193 -12.92 -8.46 3.55
N GLN A 194 -13.64 -9.60 3.52
CA GLN A 194 -14.89 -9.73 4.24
C GLN A 194 -14.52 -9.64 5.72
N ARG A 195 -14.80 -8.49 6.32
CA ARG A 195 -14.98 -8.47 7.77
C ARG A 195 -16.20 -9.32 8.08
N PRO A 196 -16.14 -10.21 9.09
CA PRO A 196 -17.36 -10.75 9.63
C PRO A 196 -18.21 -9.56 10.12
N ASP A 197 -19.48 -9.54 9.71
CA ASP A 197 -20.47 -8.60 10.21
C ASP A 197 -20.44 -8.61 11.72
N ALA A 198 -20.11 -7.49 12.31
CA ALA A 198 -20.38 -7.22 13.73
C ALA A 198 -21.89 -7.05 13.88
N SER A 199 -22.64 -8.15 13.74
CA SER A 199 -24.00 -8.23 14.24
C SER A 199 -23.93 -8.30 15.74
N VAL A 200 -23.95 -7.13 16.36
CA VAL A 200 -24.26 -6.94 17.77
C VAL A 200 -25.65 -7.54 18.01
N ASN A 201 -25.71 -8.69 18.62
CA ASN A 201 -26.91 -9.14 19.29
C ASN A 201 -26.90 -8.62 20.74
N HIS A 202 -28.02 -8.00 21.10
CA HIS A 202 -28.38 -7.47 22.38
C HIS A 202 -28.21 -8.43 23.56
#